data_0d82a4fbd8f215e82dc8159b1344d8b4
#
_entry.id   0d82a4fbd8f215e82dc8159b1344d8b4
#
_cell.length_a   1.000
_cell.length_b   1.000
_cell.length_c   1.000
_cell.angle_alpha   90.00
_cell.angle_beta   90.00
_cell.angle_gamma   90.00
#
_symmetry.space_group_name_H-M   'P 1'
#
loop_
_entity.id
_entity.type
_entity.pdbx_description
1 polymer ?
#
loop_
_entity_poly.entity_id
_entity_poly.type
_entity_poly.pdbx_seq_one_letter_code
_entity_poly.pdbx_strand_id
1 'polypeptide(L)'
;MSKMPEGNDWEMIVFDIDGTLLDLDGFQPKLIPLIRQIENMGITVSLASGRTLPNVTPIQQVLAISGFAIGENGGMVWDSKAGFPIRCLADGKRARDAAKWLATQIEGLDPKGIETNRWRETEWCLLDTENYERMKEALEDSQWPDLRVVPTGFAVHITEKELNKATGLKVAFEQRGI
;
A
#
# COMPACT_ATOMS: atom_id res chain seq x y z
N MET A 1 -24.51 13.18 13.50
CA MET A 1 -23.94 13.83 12.31
C MET A 1 -22.99 14.90 12.80
N SER A 2 -21.67 14.64 12.78
CA SER A 2 -20.69 15.68 13.05
C SER A 2 -20.76 16.70 11.91
N LYS A 3 -20.91 17.99 12.23
CA LYS A 3 -20.78 19.06 11.24
C LYS A 3 -19.41 18.96 10.59
N MET A 4 -19.37 18.98 9.27
CA MET A 4 -18.12 19.23 8.54
C MET A 4 -17.58 20.59 8.99
N PRO A 5 -16.25 20.76 9.14
CA PRO A 5 -15.67 22.05 9.46
C PRO A 5 -16.14 23.11 8.45
N GLU A 6 -16.61 24.25 8.92
CA GLU A 6 -16.92 25.38 8.06
C GLU A 6 -15.60 26.08 7.70
N GLY A 7 -15.21 25.96 6.44
CA GLY A 7 -13.99 26.53 5.87
C GLY A 7 -13.16 25.46 5.16
N ASN A 8 -12.54 25.80 4.06
CA ASN A 8 -11.63 24.93 3.31
C ASN A 8 -10.27 24.81 4.03
N ASP A 9 -10.28 24.26 5.25
CA ASP A 9 -9.06 24.03 6.02
C ASP A 9 -8.32 22.75 5.58
N TRP A 10 -8.90 21.99 4.66
CA TRP A 10 -8.32 20.75 4.13
C TRP A 10 -7.65 21.00 2.78
N GLU A 11 -6.36 20.76 2.71
CA GLU A 11 -5.60 20.83 1.45
C GLU A 11 -5.59 19.49 0.73
N MET A 12 -5.66 18.38 1.48
CA MET A 12 -5.57 17.04 0.94
C MET A 12 -6.37 16.02 1.74
N ILE A 13 -6.89 15.01 1.04
CA ILE A 13 -7.47 13.79 1.62
C ILE A 13 -6.77 12.59 0.99
N VAL A 14 -6.35 11.63 1.81
CA VAL A 14 -5.75 10.37 1.37
C VAL A 14 -6.67 9.22 1.71
N PHE A 15 -7.16 8.51 0.70
CA PHE A 15 -8.00 7.33 0.89
C PHE A 15 -7.20 6.04 0.81
N ASP A 16 -7.54 5.09 1.67
CA ASP A 16 -7.26 3.67 1.42
C ASP A 16 -8.19 3.15 0.32
N ILE A 17 -7.83 2.05 -0.30
CA ILE A 17 -8.62 1.42 -1.37
C ILE A 17 -9.48 0.30 -0.79
N ASP A 18 -8.84 -0.75 -0.27
CA ASP A 18 -9.53 -1.97 0.15
C ASP A 18 -10.23 -1.76 1.51
N GLY A 19 -11.53 -2.05 1.54
CA GLY A 19 -12.38 -1.79 2.69
C GLY A 19 -12.79 -0.31 2.87
N THR A 20 -12.37 0.59 1.95
CA THR A 20 -12.72 2.02 1.98
C THR A 20 -13.43 2.45 0.69
N LEU A 21 -12.74 2.38 -0.44
CA LEU A 21 -13.29 2.71 -1.76
C LEU A 21 -13.79 1.46 -2.51
N LEU A 22 -13.20 0.33 -2.20
CA LEU A 22 -13.47 -0.97 -2.80
C LEU A 22 -13.81 -1.96 -1.69
N ASP A 23 -14.99 -2.56 -1.78
CA ASP A 23 -15.45 -3.65 -0.92
C ASP A 23 -15.53 -4.99 -1.69
N LEU A 24 -16.12 -6.01 -1.09
CA LEU A 24 -16.28 -7.33 -1.71
C LEU A 24 -17.21 -7.30 -2.93
N ASP A 25 -18.15 -6.36 -2.99
CA ASP A 25 -19.07 -6.16 -4.11
C ASP A 25 -18.47 -5.26 -5.20
N GLY A 26 -17.27 -4.78 -4.99
CA GLY A 26 -16.54 -3.92 -5.91
C GLY A 26 -16.59 -2.44 -5.56
N PHE A 27 -16.31 -1.59 -6.56
CA PHE A 27 -16.30 -0.16 -6.39
C PHE A 27 -17.73 0.41 -6.43
N GLN A 28 -18.10 1.22 -5.45
CA GLN A 28 -19.42 1.86 -5.41
C GLN A 28 -19.49 3.03 -6.40
N PRO A 29 -20.26 2.93 -7.51
CA PRO A 29 -20.27 3.95 -8.57
C PRO A 29 -20.61 5.36 -8.08
N LYS A 30 -21.40 5.48 -7.01
CA LYS A 30 -21.77 6.76 -6.39
C LYS A 30 -20.60 7.51 -5.76
N LEU A 31 -19.48 6.86 -5.48
CA LEU A 31 -18.30 7.50 -4.91
C LEU A 31 -17.55 8.36 -5.93
N ILE A 32 -17.61 8.00 -7.24
CA ILE A 32 -16.90 8.73 -8.29
C ILE A 32 -17.30 10.23 -8.32
N PRO A 33 -18.59 10.58 -8.43
CA PRO A 33 -18.98 12.00 -8.43
C PRO A 33 -18.68 12.71 -7.11
N LEU A 34 -18.73 12.01 -5.97
CA LEU A 34 -18.42 12.61 -4.66
C LEU A 34 -16.92 12.93 -4.54
N ILE A 35 -16.04 12.03 -4.96
CA ILE A 35 -14.59 12.25 -4.96
C ILE A 35 -14.22 13.39 -5.92
N ARG A 36 -14.84 13.44 -7.11
CA ARG A 36 -14.65 14.56 -8.05
C ARG A 36 -15.15 15.89 -7.48
N GLN A 37 -16.19 15.86 -6.67
CA GLN A 37 -16.68 17.04 -5.98
C GLN A 37 -15.66 17.59 -4.97
N ILE A 38 -14.98 16.72 -4.24
CA ILE A 38 -13.87 17.06 -3.34
C ILE A 38 -12.74 17.75 -4.12
N GLU A 39 -12.31 17.17 -5.24
CA GLU A 39 -11.30 17.77 -6.13
C GLU A 39 -11.74 19.16 -6.65
N ASN A 40 -13.01 19.30 -7.04
CA ASN A 40 -13.57 20.59 -7.50
C ASN A 40 -13.65 21.66 -6.41
N MET A 41 -13.64 21.26 -5.15
CA MET A 41 -13.53 22.18 -3.99
C MET A 41 -12.09 22.65 -3.75
N GLY A 42 -11.12 22.19 -4.57
CA GLY A 42 -9.70 22.52 -4.42
C GLY A 42 -8.95 21.61 -3.43
N ILE A 43 -9.59 20.54 -2.97
CA ILE A 43 -8.97 19.58 -2.04
C ILE A 43 -8.35 18.45 -2.86
N THR A 44 -7.02 18.31 -2.80
CA THR A 44 -6.30 17.24 -3.50
C THR A 44 -6.67 15.87 -2.94
N VAL A 45 -7.06 14.92 -3.78
CA VAL A 45 -7.32 13.54 -3.37
C VAL A 45 -6.17 12.64 -3.80
N SER A 46 -5.70 11.81 -2.87
CA SER A 46 -4.59 10.86 -3.03
C SER A 46 -5.03 9.45 -2.59
N LEU A 47 -4.26 8.44 -2.98
CA LEU A 47 -4.50 7.03 -2.61
C LEU A 47 -3.29 6.44 -1.88
N ALA A 48 -3.55 5.61 -0.84
CA ALA A 48 -2.52 4.84 -0.16
C ALA A 48 -3.01 3.42 0.14
N SER A 49 -2.40 2.41 -0.47
CA SER A 49 -2.88 1.03 -0.45
C SER A 49 -1.74 0.00 -0.28
N GLY A 50 -2.08 -1.21 0.14
CA GLY A 50 -1.20 -2.39 0.05
C GLY A 50 -1.09 -2.99 -1.36
N ARG A 51 -1.86 -2.47 -2.32
CA ARG A 51 -1.78 -2.87 -3.74
C ARG A 51 -0.50 -2.36 -4.39
N THR A 52 -0.05 -3.04 -5.45
CA THR A 52 1.05 -2.55 -6.28
C THR A 52 0.67 -1.29 -7.05
N LEU A 53 1.61 -0.44 -7.42
CA LEU A 53 1.33 0.77 -8.22
C LEU A 53 0.54 0.48 -9.51
N PRO A 54 0.85 -0.58 -10.29
CA PRO A 54 0.03 -0.94 -11.46
C PRO A 54 -1.45 -1.21 -11.14
N ASN A 55 -1.79 -1.54 -9.90
CA ASN A 55 -3.17 -1.72 -9.46
C ASN A 55 -3.78 -0.45 -8.84
N VAL A 56 -2.98 0.48 -8.33
CA VAL A 56 -3.46 1.74 -7.75
C VAL A 56 -3.70 2.79 -8.83
N THR A 57 -2.80 2.92 -9.80
CA THR A 57 -2.83 4.00 -10.80
C THR A 57 -4.06 3.96 -11.72
N PRO A 58 -4.61 2.81 -12.17
CA PRO A 58 -5.87 2.79 -12.90
C PRO A 58 -7.06 3.33 -12.09
N ILE A 59 -7.10 3.05 -10.78
CA ILE A 59 -8.14 3.58 -9.89
C ILE A 59 -8.02 5.11 -9.81
N GLN A 60 -6.80 5.63 -9.65
CA GLN A 60 -6.52 7.06 -9.66
C GLN A 60 -7.02 7.72 -10.95
N GLN A 61 -6.79 7.09 -12.11
CA GLN A 61 -7.24 7.59 -13.41
C GLN A 61 -8.77 7.58 -13.53
N VAL A 62 -9.44 6.50 -13.13
CA VAL A 62 -10.91 6.39 -13.15
C VAL A 62 -11.55 7.45 -12.27
N LEU A 63 -10.99 7.70 -11.09
CA LEU A 63 -11.45 8.72 -10.16
C LEU A 63 -11.13 10.15 -10.63
N ALA A 64 -10.20 10.32 -11.59
CA ALA A 64 -9.72 11.61 -12.10
C ALA A 64 -9.15 12.51 -10.98
N ILE A 65 -8.44 11.92 -10.02
CA ILE A 65 -7.84 12.62 -8.88
C ILE A 65 -6.43 13.12 -9.19
N SER A 66 -6.03 14.20 -8.49
CA SER A 66 -4.80 14.96 -8.79
C SER A 66 -3.64 14.68 -7.83
N GLY A 67 -3.88 13.91 -6.79
CA GLY A 67 -2.88 13.61 -5.77
C GLY A 67 -1.89 12.51 -6.16
N PHE A 68 -1.11 12.07 -5.22
CA PHE A 68 -0.15 11.00 -5.36
C PHE A 68 -0.80 9.61 -5.18
N ALA A 69 -0.10 8.59 -5.67
CA ALA A 69 -0.39 7.18 -5.43
C ALA A 69 0.69 6.56 -4.54
N ILE A 70 0.29 5.93 -3.45
CA ILE A 70 1.14 5.12 -2.60
C ILE A 70 0.71 3.67 -2.74
N GLY A 71 1.65 2.81 -3.13
CA GLY A 71 1.48 1.36 -3.23
C GLY A 71 2.33 0.61 -2.21
N GLU A 72 2.08 -0.70 -2.12
CA GLU A 72 2.88 -1.64 -1.34
C GLU A 72 3.06 -1.18 0.11
N ASN A 73 1.93 -0.81 0.76
CA ASN A 73 1.91 -0.35 2.15
C ASN A 73 2.87 0.80 2.47
N GLY A 74 3.19 1.63 1.51
CA GLY A 74 4.10 2.77 1.68
C GLY A 74 5.44 2.62 0.97
N GLY A 75 5.74 1.44 0.41
CA GLY A 75 7.01 1.15 -0.25
C GLY A 75 7.20 1.86 -1.58
N MET A 76 6.10 2.10 -2.30
CA MET A 76 6.12 2.76 -3.59
C MET A 76 5.35 4.08 -3.52
N VAL A 77 6.00 5.17 -3.92
CA VAL A 77 5.40 6.52 -3.95
C VAL A 77 5.53 7.10 -5.34
N TRP A 78 4.41 7.56 -5.92
CA TRP A 78 4.40 8.20 -7.22
C TRP A 78 3.43 9.38 -7.29
N ASP A 79 3.94 10.51 -7.72
CA ASP A 79 3.17 11.71 -7.99
C ASP A 79 3.36 12.16 -9.44
N SER A 80 2.63 11.51 -10.34
CA SER A 80 2.69 11.80 -11.78
C SER A 80 2.19 13.18 -12.15
N LYS A 81 1.24 13.73 -11.39
CA LYS A 81 0.65 15.05 -11.65
C LYS A 81 1.60 16.17 -11.29
N ALA A 82 2.37 16.02 -10.21
CA ALA A 82 3.43 16.96 -9.84
C ALA A 82 4.75 16.71 -10.59
N GLY A 83 4.81 15.66 -11.45
CA GLY A 83 6.00 15.37 -12.26
C GLY A 83 7.14 14.70 -11.51
N PHE A 84 6.91 14.20 -10.30
CA PHE A 84 7.93 13.48 -9.55
C PHE A 84 8.13 12.04 -10.05
N PRO A 85 9.38 11.54 -10.04
CA PRO A 85 9.66 10.16 -10.39
C PRO A 85 9.12 9.20 -9.32
N ILE A 86 8.89 7.95 -9.71
CA ILE A 86 8.56 6.89 -8.76
C ILE A 86 9.70 6.74 -7.74
N ARG A 87 9.34 6.71 -6.46
CA ARG A 87 10.25 6.39 -5.35
C ARG A 87 9.97 4.98 -4.87
N CYS A 88 11.04 4.20 -4.79
CA CYS A 88 11.06 2.87 -4.21
C CYS A 88 11.80 2.97 -2.87
N LEU A 89 11.15 2.65 -1.76
CA LEU A 89 11.65 2.93 -0.41
C LEU A 89 12.24 1.69 0.28
N ALA A 90 12.16 0.51 -0.34
CA ALA A 90 12.71 -0.73 0.17
C ALA A 90 13.12 -1.67 -0.97
N ASP A 91 13.83 -2.76 -0.65
CA ASP A 91 14.24 -3.80 -1.61
C ASP A 91 13.38 -5.06 -1.45
N GLY A 92 12.39 -5.23 -2.31
CA GLY A 92 11.53 -6.42 -2.33
C GLY A 92 12.25 -7.74 -2.63
N LYS A 93 13.47 -7.69 -3.18
CA LYS A 93 14.29 -8.89 -3.35
C LYS A 93 14.61 -9.53 -2.00
N ARG A 94 14.89 -8.73 -0.98
CA ARG A 94 15.14 -9.22 0.39
C ARG A 94 13.91 -9.93 0.96
N ALA A 95 12.73 -9.33 0.81
CA ALA A 95 11.46 -9.93 1.24
C ALA A 95 11.17 -11.25 0.50
N ARG A 96 11.42 -11.30 -0.81
CA ARG A 96 11.30 -12.52 -1.62
C ARG A 96 12.28 -13.62 -1.20
N ASP A 97 13.54 -13.27 -0.89
CA ASP A 97 14.53 -14.24 -0.47
C ASP A 97 14.22 -14.75 0.94
N ALA A 98 13.69 -13.90 1.83
CA ALA A 98 13.15 -14.31 3.13
C ALA A 98 11.95 -15.28 2.97
N ALA A 99 11.03 -15.03 2.03
CA ALA A 99 9.93 -15.94 1.73
C ALA A 99 10.40 -17.32 1.30
N LYS A 100 11.41 -17.41 0.43
CA LYS A 100 12.02 -18.67 0.03
C LYS A 100 12.66 -19.42 1.21
N TRP A 101 13.33 -18.69 2.07
CA TRP A 101 13.93 -19.28 3.27
C TRP A 101 12.87 -19.78 4.24
N LEU A 102 11.81 -18.98 4.50
CA LEU A 102 10.67 -19.40 5.34
C LEU A 102 10.04 -20.71 4.83
N ALA A 103 9.96 -20.92 3.51
CA ALA A 103 9.47 -22.15 2.94
C ALA A 103 10.37 -23.39 3.23
N THR A 104 11.63 -23.17 3.63
CA THR A 104 12.49 -24.25 4.14
C THR A 104 12.29 -24.55 5.62
N GLN A 105 11.65 -23.62 6.37
CA GLN A 105 11.40 -23.75 7.80
C GLN A 105 9.97 -24.20 8.11
N ILE A 106 9.02 -23.91 7.20
CA ILE A 106 7.59 -24.14 7.39
C ILE A 106 7.09 -25.05 6.27
N GLU A 107 6.74 -26.29 6.64
CA GLU A 107 6.22 -27.27 5.70
C GLU A 107 4.92 -26.79 5.03
N GLY A 108 4.84 -26.93 3.71
CA GLY A 108 3.67 -26.55 2.93
C GLY A 108 3.58 -25.07 2.54
N LEU A 109 4.50 -24.23 3.02
CA LEU A 109 4.52 -22.81 2.64
C LEU A 109 4.96 -22.64 1.19
N ASP A 110 4.10 -22.04 0.33
CA ASP A 110 4.47 -21.67 -1.04
C ASP A 110 5.17 -20.30 -1.06
N PRO A 111 6.49 -20.26 -1.36
CA PRO A 111 7.23 -19.00 -1.41
C PRO A 111 6.90 -18.12 -2.61
N LYS A 112 6.15 -18.61 -3.61
CA LYS A 112 5.70 -17.80 -4.74
C LYS A 112 4.64 -16.79 -4.31
N GLY A 113 3.78 -17.21 -3.38
CA GLY A 113 2.71 -16.38 -2.85
C GLY A 113 1.69 -15.98 -3.91
N ILE A 114 1.27 -14.71 -3.88
CA ILE A 114 0.23 -14.20 -4.78
C ILE A 114 0.78 -13.81 -6.17
N GLU A 115 -0.06 -13.92 -7.20
CA GLU A 115 0.32 -13.59 -8.58
C GLU A 115 0.82 -12.15 -8.77
N THR A 116 0.30 -11.20 -7.98
CA THR A 116 0.72 -9.80 -8.05
C THR A 116 2.13 -9.54 -7.52
N ASN A 117 2.78 -10.53 -6.91
CA ASN A 117 4.20 -10.45 -6.51
C ASN A 117 5.13 -10.14 -7.69
N ARG A 118 4.74 -10.48 -8.92
CA ARG A 118 5.50 -10.14 -10.14
C ARG A 118 5.65 -8.63 -10.39
N TRP A 119 4.82 -7.82 -9.75
CA TRP A 119 4.83 -6.36 -9.86
C TRP A 119 5.20 -5.66 -8.54
N ARG A 120 5.64 -6.44 -7.51
CA ARG A 120 6.08 -5.87 -6.25
C ARG A 120 7.56 -5.57 -6.28
N GLU A 121 7.89 -4.39 -5.79
CA GLU A 121 9.24 -3.86 -5.75
C GLU A 121 9.79 -3.75 -4.31
N THR A 122 8.92 -3.71 -3.29
CA THR A 122 9.33 -3.38 -1.92
C THR A 122 8.92 -4.38 -0.85
N GLU A 123 8.02 -5.28 -1.15
CA GLU A 123 7.53 -6.31 -0.24
C GLU A 123 7.23 -7.61 -0.98
N TRP A 124 6.90 -8.68 -0.25
CA TRP A 124 6.49 -9.97 -0.81
C TRP A 124 5.27 -10.51 -0.07
N CYS A 125 4.26 -10.99 -0.77
CA CYS A 125 3.01 -11.45 -0.19
C CYS A 125 2.84 -12.96 -0.32
N LEU A 126 2.54 -13.62 0.79
CA LEU A 126 2.23 -15.03 0.89
C LEU A 126 0.74 -15.24 1.18
N LEU A 127 0.17 -16.35 0.71
CA LEU A 127 -1.25 -16.68 0.93
C LEU A 127 -1.50 -17.37 2.28
N ASP A 128 -0.47 -17.92 2.90
CA ASP A 128 -0.57 -18.71 4.13
C ASP A 128 -0.72 -17.81 5.36
N THR A 129 -1.96 -17.49 5.70
CA THR A 129 -2.29 -16.69 6.89
C THR A 129 -2.30 -17.51 8.19
N GLU A 130 -2.42 -18.83 8.11
CA GLU A 130 -2.50 -19.72 9.28
C GLU A 130 -1.15 -19.86 9.98
N ASN A 131 -0.04 -19.81 9.22
CA ASN A 131 1.31 -19.90 9.75
C ASN A 131 1.93 -18.54 10.11
N TYR A 132 1.13 -17.47 10.23
CA TYR A 132 1.62 -16.11 10.49
C TYR A 132 2.57 -16.03 11.71
N GLU A 133 2.16 -16.57 12.88
CA GLU A 133 3.00 -16.49 14.09
C GLU A 133 4.31 -17.27 13.92
N ARG A 134 4.28 -18.43 13.26
CA ARG A 134 5.49 -19.22 12.94
C ARG A 134 6.44 -18.46 12.01
N MET A 135 5.91 -17.77 11.00
CA MET A 135 6.70 -16.92 10.10
C MET A 135 7.36 -15.77 10.87
N LYS A 136 6.63 -15.13 11.77
CA LYS A 136 7.11 -14.03 12.60
C LYS A 136 8.26 -14.48 13.52
N GLU A 137 8.05 -15.55 14.28
CA GLU A 137 9.08 -16.13 15.16
C GLU A 137 10.33 -16.53 14.35
N ALA A 138 10.16 -17.22 13.23
CA ALA A 138 11.26 -17.64 12.39
C ALA A 138 12.07 -16.45 11.85
N LEU A 139 11.40 -15.34 11.46
CA LEU A 139 12.10 -14.16 10.97
C LEU A 139 12.88 -13.43 12.06
N GLU A 140 12.39 -13.39 13.30
CA GLU A 140 13.08 -12.73 14.42
C GLU A 140 14.46 -13.33 14.67
N ASP A 141 14.62 -14.65 14.53
CA ASP A 141 15.87 -15.38 14.73
C ASP A 141 16.69 -15.59 13.44
N SER A 142 16.29 -14.94 12.34
CA SER A 142 16.89 -15.14 11.01
C SER A 142 17.98 -14.11 10.68
N GLN A 143 18.55 -14.26 9.49
CA GLN A 143 19.44 -13.25 8.89
C GLN A 143 18.73 -11.97 8.39
N TRP A 144 17.42 -11.87 8.55
CA TRP A 144 16.61 -10.69 8.18
C TRP A 144 15.90 -10.07 9.40
N PRO A 145 16.63 -9.65 10.46
CA PRO A 145 16.03 -9.13 11.68
C PRO A 145 15.33 -7.78 11.50
N ASP A 146 15.54 -7.11 10.37
CA ASP A 146 14.92 -5.85 9.95
C ASP A 146 13.64 -6.04 9.11
N LEU A 147 13.32 -7.27 8.71
CA LEU A 147 12.03 -7.59 8.11
C LEU A 147 10.99 -7.93 9.18
N ARG A 148 9.74 -7.75 8.82
CA ARG A 148 8.58 -8.17 9.62
C ARG A 148 7.54 -8.82 8.74
N VAL A 149 6.67 -9.59 9.38
CA VAL A 149 5.48 -10.18 8.77
C VAL A 149 4.27 -9.35 9.20
N VAL A 150 3.41 -8.98 8.26
CA VAL A 150 2.19 -8.20 8.52
C VAL A 150 1.01 -8.95 7.93
N PRO A 151 0.07 -9.45 8.75
CA PRO A 151 -1.12 -10.12 8.24
C PRO A 151 -2.11 -9.09 7.69
N THR A 152 -2.78 -9.47 6.63
CA THR A 152 -3.96 -8.79 6.07
C THR A 152 -5.11 -9.80 5.99
N GLY A 153 -6.32 -9.38 5.57
CA GLY A 153 -7.48 -10.26 5.55
C GLY A 153 -7.34 -11.52 4.67
N PHE A 154 -6.42 -11.52 3.70
CA PHE A 154 -6.25 -12.62 2.74
C PHE A 154 -4.79 -13.03 2.47
N ALA A 155 -3.83 -12.27 2.97
CA ALA A 155 -2.41 -12.50 2.71
C ALA A 155 -1.55 -12.08 3.91
N VAL A 156 -0.30 -12.51 3.87
CA VAL A 156 0.74 -12.10 4.80
C VAL A 156 1.82 -11.38 4.01
N HIS A 157 2.16 -10.16 4.41
CA HIS A 157 3.18 -9.34 3.77
C HIS A 157 4.50 -9.46 4.52
N ILE A 158 5.58 -9.78 3.81
CA ILE A 158 6.95 -9.65 4.32
C ILE A 158 7.47 -8.30 3.85
N THR A 159 7.82 -7.43 4.78
CA THR A 159 8.22 -6.05 4.51
C THR A 159 9.25 -5.55 5.52
N GLU A 160 9.94 -4.48 5.25
CA GLU A 160 10.83 -3.84 6.21
C GLU A 160 10.05 -3.28 7.41
N LYS A 161 10.63 -3.36 8.63
CA LYS A 161 9.98 -2.96 9.88
C LYS A 161 9.51 -1.50 9.87
N GLU A 162 10.30 -0.62 9.29
CA GLU A 162 10.03 0.82 9.24
C GLU A 162 9.08 1.23 8.10
N LEU A 163 8.79 0.30 7.18
CA LEU A 163 7.96 0.58 6.02
C LEU A 163 6.47 0.43 6.37
N ASN A 164 5.72 1.51 6.16
CA ASN A 164 4.26 1.54 6.32
C ASN A 164 3.67 2.71 5.53
N LYS A 165 2.33 2.79 5.43
CA LYS A 165 1.66 3.87 4.69
C LYS A 165 2.08 5.27 5.17
N ALA A 166 2.34 5.47 6.46
CA ALA A 166 2.78 6.76 6.99
C ALA A 166 4.19 7.13 6.52
N THR A 167 5.09 6.15 6.38
CA THR A 167 6.42 6.38 5.78
C THR A 167 6.31 6.87 4.34
N GLY A 168 5.46 6.21 3.53
CA GLY A 168 5.19 6.64 2.16
C GLY A 168 4.54 8.02 2.08
N LEU A 169 3.59 8.31 2.98
CA LEU A 169 2.95 9.64 3.09
C LEU A 169 3.97 10.74 3.38
N LYS A 170 4.88 10.50 4.33
CA LYS A 170 5.93 11.44 4.67
C LYS A 170 6.77 11.81 3.43
N VAL A 171 7.20 10.82 2.66
CA VAL A 171 7.97 11.04 1.42
C VAL A 171 7.14 11.82 0.39
N ALA A 172 5.85 11.50 0.23
CA ALA A 172 4.97 12.20 -0.71
C ALA A 172 4.78 13.67 -0.32
N PHE A 173 4.60 13.95 0.97
CA PHE A 173 4.45 15.32 1.49
C PHE A 173 5.76 16.11 1.33
N GLU A 174 6.91 15.53 1.67
CA GLU A 174 8.22 16.16 1.46
C GLU A 174 8.45 16.54 0.00
N GLN A 175 8.08 15.66 -0.95
CA GLN A 175 8.17 15.96 -2.38
C GLN A 175 7.30 17.15 -2.79
N ARG A 176 6.14 17.34 -2.17
CA ARG A 176 5.25 18.49 -2.44
C ARG A 176 5.57 19.72 -1.62
N GLY A 177 6.50 19.66 -0.68
CA GLY A 177 6.83 20.77 0.23
C GLY A 177 5.75 21.02 1.29
N ILE A 178 5.00 20.00 1.66
CA ILE A 178 3.94 20.02 2.67
C ILE A 178 4.49 19.51 4.00
#